data_60f6005c1e4800845324835b61678f5c
#
_entry.id   60f6005c1e4800845324835b61678f5c
#
_cell.length_a   1.000
_cell.length_b   1.000
_cell.length_c   1.000
_cell.angle_alpha   90.00
_cell.angle_beta   90.00
_cell.angle_gamma   90.00
#
_symmetry.space_group_name_H-M   'P 1'
#
loop_
_entity.id
_entity.type
_entity.pdbx_description
1 polymer ?
#
loop_
_entity_poly.entity_id
_entity_poly.type
_entity_poly.pdbx_seq_one_letter_code
_entity_poly.pdbx_strand_id
1 'polypeptide(L)'
;MFDRLRRIVFAMAAAATLLGSAGDFAEAASFRQGVSAFNRQEYLLASQNFFPLAEQGDPAAQTYLGFMFQTGRGVPQNYTEAAMWYRRAAEQGDSLAQYSLGLLYDRGQGVPRDIVEANKWLNLSTAAAPRGAREARARIRDAVTTKMTRGEIARARLRALEWVPTRER
;
A
#
# COMPACT_ATOMS: atom_id res chain seq x y z
N MET A 1 41.27 -31.76 -7.07
CA MET A 1 41.22 -30.27 -7.04
C MET A 1 39.83 -29.74 -7.29
N PHE A 2 39.03 -30.36 -8.15
CA PHE A 2 37.67 -29.92 -8.51
C PHE A 2 36.58 -30.12 -7.41
N ASP A 3 36.76 -31.09 -6.53
CA ASP A 3 35.77 -31.40 -5.48
C ASP A 3 35.74 -30.39 -4.33
N ARG A 4 36.88 -29.72 -4.03
CA ARG A 4 36.92 -28.64 -3.03
C ARG A 4 36.21 -27.37 -3.50
N LEU A 5 36.37 -27.02 -4.78
CA LEU A 5 35.70 -25.86 -5.39
C LEU A 5 34.15 -26.05 -5.42
N ARG A 6 33.69 -27.27 -5.71
CA ARG A 6 32.27 -27.60 -5.73
C ARG A 6 31.64 -27.47 -4.33
N ARG A 7 32.33 -27.89 -3.27
CA ARG A 7 31.85 -27.74 -1.87
C ARG A 7 31.82 -26.28 -1.41
N ILE A 8 32.76 -25.45 -1.86
CA ILE A 8 32.78 -24.00 -1.54
C ILE A 8 31.63 -23.27 -2.23
N VAL A 9 31.35 -23.58 -3.50
CA VAL A 9 30.24 -22.99 -4.25
C VAL A 9 28.89 -23.39 -3.65
N PHE A 10 28.73 -24.67 -3.24
CA PHE A 10 27.50 -25.12 -2.56
C PHE A 10 27.34 -24.49 -1.16
N ALA A 11 28.43 -24.30 -0.42
CA ALA A 11 28.38 -23.65 0.90
C ALA A 11 28.06 -22.15 0.79
N MET A 12 28.57 -21.46 -0.23
CA MET A 12 28.23 -20.04 -0.47
C MET A 12 26.79 -19.86 -0.98
N ALA A 13 26.29 -20.78 -1.81
CA ALA A 13 24.90 -20.75 -2.25
C ALA A 13 23.93 -21.04 -1.10
N ALA A 14 24.25 -21.98 -0.20
CA ALA A 14 23.45 -22.28 0.99
C ALA A 14 23.48 -21.13 2.02
N ALA A 15 24.61 -20.43 2.17
CA ALA A 15 24.72 -19.27 3.05
C ALA A 15 23.92 -18.06 2.49
N ALA A 16 23.90 -17.85 1.18
CA ALA A 16 23.10 -16.79 0.56
C ALA A 16 21.60 -17.01 0.69
N THR A 17 21.12 -18.27 0.58
CA THR A 17 19.71 -18.63 0.80
C THR A 17 19.30 -18.53 2.27
N LEU A 18 20.20 -18.83 3.22
CA LEU A 18 19.94 -18.69 4.66
C LEU A 18 19.93 -17.22 5.10
N LEU A 19 20.74 -16.35 4.48
CA LEU A 19 20.73 -14.90 4.74
C LEU A 19 19.46 -14.23 4.20
N GLY A 20 18.96 -14.66 3.04
CA GLY A 20 17.68 -14.20 2.51
C GLY A 20 16.51 -14.57 3.43
N SER A 21 16.44 -15.81 3.88
CA SER A 21 15.37 -16.27 4.80
C SER A 21 15.42 -15.59 6.16
N ALA A 22 16.59 -15.25 6.70
CA ALA A 22 16.71 -14.54 7.98
C ALA A 22 16.22 -13.10 7.89
N GLY A 23 16.48 -12.41 6.78
CA GLY A 23 15.94 -11.07 6.49
C GLY A 23 14.43 -11.07 6.43
N ASP A 24 13.84 -11.97 5.65
CA ASP A 24 12.39 -12.12 5.50
C ASP A 24 11.67 -12.40 6.83
N PHE A 25 12.28 -13.21 7.71
CA PHE A 25 11.74 -13.46 9.05
C PHE A 25 11.81 -12.24 9.97
N ALA A 26 12.88 -11.47 9.88
CA ALA A 26 13.04 -10.25 10.68
C ALA A 26 12.04 -9.16 10.25
N GLU A 27 11.83 -8.98 8.93
CA GLU A 27 10.83 -8.07 8.38
C GLU A 27 9.41 -8.47 8.78
N ALA A 28 9.05 -9.74 8.62
CA ALA A 28 7.75 -10.25 9.04
C ALA A 28 7.54 -10.14 10.56
N ALA A 29 8.59 -10.25 11.37
CA ALA A 29 8.51 -10.04 12.81
C ALA A 29 8.28 -8.56 13.14
N SER A 30 9.02 -7.65 12.48
CA SER A 30 8.88 -6.20 12.63
C SER A 30 7.47 -5.73 12.21
N PHE A 31 6.94 -6.21 11.08
CA PHE A 31 5.58 -5.90 10.65
C PHE A 31 4.53 -6.34 11.69
N ARG A 32 4.63 -7.57 12.21
CA ARG A 32 3.71 -8.06 13.26
C ARG A 32 3.80 -7.24 14.55
N GLN A 33 5.00 -6.81 14.94
CA GLN A 33 5.20 -5.92 16.08
C GLN A 33 4.53 -4.55 15.85
N GLY A 34 4.68 -3.98 14.66
CA GLY A 34 4.02 -2.74 14.25
C GLY A 34 2.50 -2.84 14.34
N VAL A 35 1.91 -3.91 13.79
CA VAL A 35 0.46 -4.17 13.86
C VAL A 35 0.00 -4.37 15.31
N SER A 36 0.76 -5.11 16.12
CA SER A 36 0.46 -5.31 17.54
C SER A 36 0.48 -4.00 18.33
N ALA A 37 1.51 -3.17 18.11
CA ALA A 37 1.61 -1.84 18.73
C ALA A 37 0.44 -0.92 18.27
N PHE A 38 0.12 -0.95 16.97
CA PHE A 38 -1.00 -0.18 16.42
C PHE A 38 -2.34 -0.55 17.09
N ASN A 39 -2.61 -1.85 17.26
CA ASN A 39 -3.82 -2.35 17.90
C ASN A 39 -3.89 -2.00 19.40
N ARG A 40 -2.74 -1.86 20.08
CA ARG A 40 -2.65 -1.37 21.45
C ARG A 40 -2.65 0.16 21.57
N GLN A 41 -2.79 0.86 20.44
CA GLN A 41 -2.74 2.33 20.34
C GLN A 41 -1.36 2.93 20.68
N GLU A 42 -0.32 2.14 20.71
CA GLU A 42 1.09 2.55 20.85
C GLU A 42 1.62 3.07 19.51
N TYR A 43 1.00 4.15 19.02
CA TYR A 43 1.17 4.59 17.63
C TYR A 43 2.59 5.04 17.29
N LEU A 44 3.32 5.61 18.25
CA LEU A 44 4.73 5.98 18.04
C LEU A 44 5.57 4.72 17.79
N LEU A 45 5.39 3.67 18.58
CA LEU A 45 6.08 2.40 18.41
C LEU A 45 5.65 1.72 17.09
N ALA A 46 4.37 1.80 16.73
CA ALA A 46 3.89 1.29 15.46
C ALA A 46 4.58 1.98 14.26
N SER A 47 4.68 3.32 14.28
CA SER A 47 5.35 4.05 13.20
C SER A 47 6.83 3.68 13.07
N GLN A 48 7.55 3.54 14.19
CA GLN A 48 8.96 3.11 14.19
C GLN A 48 9.17 1.74 13.55
N ASN A 49 8.20 0.83 13.67
CA ASN A 49 8.24 -0.48 13.01
C ASN A 49 7.84 -0.42 11.53
N PHE A 50 6.88 0.44 11.17
CA PHE A 50 6.41 0.49 9.77
C PHE A 50 7.32 1.30 8.86
N PHE A 51 8.00 2.37 9.34
CA PHE A 51 8.85 3.21 8.50
C PHE A 51 9.92 2.43 7.72
N PRO A 52 10.78 1.61 8.36
CA PRO A 52 11.82 0.89 7.62
C PRO A 52 11.23 -0.08 6.59
N LEU A 53 10.11 -0.75 6.89
CA LEU A 53 9.45 -1.68 5.97
C LEU A 53 8.80 -0.94 4.78
N ALA A 54 8.17 0.20 5.04
CA ALA A 54 7.56 1.01 4.00
C ALA A 54 8.60 1.62 3.04
N GLU A 55 9.76 2.01 3.56
CA GLU A 55 10.89 2.48 2.75
C GLU A 55 11.44 1.37 1.86
N GLN A 56 11.45 0.13 2.34
CA GLN A 56 11.84 -1.07 1.59
C GLN A 56 10.79 -1.52 0.57
N GLY A 57 9.63 -0.84 0.52
CA GLY A 57 8.60 -1.09 -0.46
C GLY A 57 7.44 -1.97 0.02
N ASP A 58 7.36 -2.38 1.31
CA ASP A 58 6.24 -3.18 1.80
C ASP A 58 4.90 -2.40 1.69
N PRO A 59 3.95 -2.84 0.84
CA PRO A 59 2.72 -2.10 0.59
C PRO A 59 1.78 -2.06 1.81
N ALA A 60 1.84 -3.05 2.69
CA ALA A 60 1.01 -3.05 3.89
C ALA A 60 1.54 -2.02 4.90
N ALA A 61 2.85 -1.95 5.11
CA ALA A 61 3.48 -0.93 5.95
C ALA A 61 3.23 0.48 5.40
N GLN A 62 3.34 0.68 4.08
CA GLN A 62 3.00 1.94 3.40
C GLN A 62 1.54 2.33 3.65
N THR A 63 0.62 1.37 3.60
CA THR A 63 -0.81 1.61 3.88
C THR A 63 -1.03 2.04 5.33
N TYR A 64 -0.36 1.39 6.30
CA TYR A 64 -0.41 1.81 7.70
C TYR A 64 0.15 3.22 7.90
N LEU A 65 1.29 3.56 7.32
CA LEU A 65 1.85 4.92 7.40
C LEU A 65 0.91 5.95 6.76
N GLY A 66 0.35 5.65 5.60
CA GLY A 66 -0.66 6.51 4.98
C GLY A 66 -1.82 6.81 5.93
N PHE A 67 -2.35 5.80 6.61
CA PHE A 67 -3.40 5.97 7.62
C PHE A 67 -2.92 6.80 8.83
N MET A 68 -1.71 6.55 9.32
CA MET A 68 -1.15 7.25 10.47
C MET A 68 -0.95 8.74 10.15
N PHE A 69 -0.41 9.10 9.00
CA PHE A 69 -0.31 10.49 8.54
C PHE A 69 -1.68 11.13 8.29
N GLN A 70 -2.64 10.38 7.75
CA GLN A 70 -4.00 10.88 7.51
C GLN A 70 -4.71 11.24 8.82
N THR A 71 -4.45 10.50 9.90
CA THR A 71 -5.17 10.63 11.17
C THR A 71 -4.37 11.32 12.27
N GLY A 72 -3.07 11.56 12.07
CA GLY A 72 -2.18 12.14 13.07
C GLY A 72 -1.85 11.17 14.21
N ARG A 73 -1.88 9.86 13.96
CA ARG A 73 -1.60 8.83 14.98
C ARG A 73 -0.13 8.43 14.95
N GLY A 74 0.62 8.77 16.01
CA GLY A 74 2.04 8.46 16.14
C GLY A 74 2.97 9.32 15.28
N VAL A 75 2.40 10.12 14.38
CA VAL A 75 3.07 11.11 13.53
C VAL A 75 2.18 12.36 13.42
N PRO A 76 2.73 13.56 13.17
CA PRO A 76 1.92 14.74 12.88
C PRO A 76 1.01 14.50 11.66
N GLN A 77 -0.25 14.96 11.75
CA GLN A 77 -1.17 14.82 10.62
C GLN A 77 -0.65 15.57 9.39
N ASN A 78 -0.59 14.86 8.27
CA ASN A 78 -0.14 15.40 6.99
C ASN A 78 -0.79 14.64 5.83
N TYR A 79 -1.77 15.26 5.17
CA TYR A 79 -2.45 14.62 4.05
C TYR A 79 -1.57 14.43 2.81
N THR A 80 -0.55 15.26 2.61
CA THR A 80 0.41 15.10 1.50
C THR A 80 1.26 13.85 1.69
N GLU A 81 1.79 13.65 2.90
CA GLU A 81 2.49 12.41 3.25
C GLU A 81 1.58 11.19 3.18
N ALA A 82 0.34 11.32 3.69
CA ALA A 82 -0.63 10.24 3.58
C ALA A 82 -0.89 9.84 2.11
N ALA A 83 -1.09 10.82 1.23
CA ALA A 83 -1.31 10.57 -0.19
C ALA A 83 -0.08 9.93 -0.87
N MET A 84 1.13 10.33 -0.49
CA MET A 84 2.38 9.75 -0.99
C MET A 84 2.48 8.27 -0.62
N TRP A 85 2.31 7.93 0.66
CA TRP A 85 2.39 6.55 1.13
C TRP A 85 1.28 5.67 0.55
N TYR A 86 0.04 6.18 0.53
CA TYR A 86 -1.05 5.45 -0.11
C TYR A 86 -0.82 5.24 -1.60
N ARG A 87 -0.22 6.21 -2.32
CA ARG A 87 0.08 6.04 -3.75
C ARG A 87 1.08 4.94 -3.98
N ARG A 88 2.19 4.88 -3.22
CA ARG A 88 3.18 3.83 -3.31
C ARG A 88 2.54 2.44 -3.13
N ALA A 89 1.73 2.26 -2.08
CA ALA A 89 1.01 1.00 -1.85
C ALA A 89 -0.06 0.70 -2.91
N ALA A 90 -0.80 1.71 -3.37
CA ALA A 90 -1.86 1.57 -4.37
C ALA A 90 -1.31 1.16 -5.73
N GLU A 91 -0.16 1.67 -6.13
CA GLU A 91 0.56 1.31 -7.35
C GLU A 91 1.06 -0.14 -7.31
N GLN A 92 1.30 -0.69 -6.14
CA GLN A 92 1.62 -2.10 -5.93
C GLN A 92 0.37 -3.01 -5.86
N GLY A 93 -0.83 -2.43 -5.87
CA GLY A 93 -2.09 -3.17 -5.88
C GLY A 93 -2.74 -3.33 -4.50
N ASP A 94 -2.23 -2.67 -3.45
CA ASP A 94 -2.92 -2.70 -2.16
C ASP A 94 -4.30 -2.06 -2.25
N SER A 95 -5.32 -2.87 -2.04
CA SER A 95 -6.71 -2.47 -2.27
C SER A 95 -7.24 -1.47 -1.24
N LEU A 96 -6.67 -1.42 -0.04
CA LEU A 96 -7.04 -0.45 0.99
C LEU A 96 -6.39 0.91 0.72
N ALA A 97 -5.12 0.91 0.28
CA ALA A 97 -4.44 2.11 -0.16
C ALA A 97 -5.13 2.72 -1.40
N GLN A 98 -5.52 1.89 -2.38
CA GLN A 98 -6.31 2.35 -3.55
C GLN A 98 -7.61 3.02 -3.12
N TYR A 99 -8.33 2.45 -2.16
CA TYR A 99 -9.54 3.05 -1.60
C TYR A 99 -9.26 4.40 -0.94
N SER A 100 -8.26 4.45 -0.07
CA SER A 100 -7.90 5.65 0.68
C SER A 100 -7.41 6.77 -0.25
N LEU A 101 -6.56 6.45 -1.22
CA LEU A 101 -6.09 7.39 -2.24
C LEU A 101 -7.24 7.95 -3.08
N GLY A 102 -8.18 7.10 -3.48
CA GLY A 102 -9.39 7.53 -4.19
C GLY A 102 -10.20 8.55 -3.40
N LEU A 103 -10.34 8.36 -2.08
CA LEU A 103 -11.02 9.33 -1.20
C LEU A 103 -10.24 10.65 -1.07
N LEU A 104 -8.92 10.60 -1.01
CA LEU A 104 -8.09 11.81 -0.97
C LEU A 104 -8.26 12.64 -2.25
N TYR A 105 -8.31 12.00 -3.42
CA TYR A 105 -8.57 12.67 -4.70
C TYR A 105 -9.99 13.26 -4.78
N ASP A 106 -11.05 12.57 -4.30
CA ASP A 106 -12.42 13.13 -4.29
C ASP A 106 -12.52 14.38 -3.41
N ARG A 107 -11.76 14.42 -2.31
CA ARG A 107 -11.79 15.53 -1.34
C ARG A 107 -10.75 16.62 -1.61
N GLY A 108 -9.73 16.36 -2.42
CA GLY A 108 -8.60 17.27 -2.61
C GLY A 108 -7.72 17.39 -1.36
N GLN A 109 -7.58 16.29 -0.60
CA GLN A 109 -6.77 16.25 0.62
C GLN A 109 -5.38 15.72 0.33
N GLY A 110 -4.35 16.55 0.49
CA GLY A 110 -2.95 16.22 0.20
C GLY A 110 -2.61 16.05 -1.27
N VAL A 111 -3.60 16.07 -2.15
CA VAL A 111 -3.51 16.04 -3.61
C VAL A 111 -4.54 17.02 -4.20
N PRO A 112 -4.31 17.58 -5.38
CA PRO A 112 -5.33 18.32 -6.11
C PRO A 112 -6.57 17.44 -6.33
N ARG A 113 -7.76 18.02 -6.16
CA ARG A 113 -9.01 17.29 -6.39
C ARG A 113 -9.09 16.83 -7.85
N ASP A 114 -9.24 15.54 -8.07
CA ASP A 114 -9.44 14.92 -9.38
C ASP A 114 -10.45 13.77 -9.29
N ILE A 115 -11.66 14.01 -9.78
CA ILE A 115 -12.74 13.03 -9.69
C ILE A 115 -12.51 11.81 -10.62
N VAL A 116 -11.73 11.98 -11.69
CA VAL A 116 -11.36 10.90 -12.61
C VAL A 116 -10.36 9.95 -11.93
N GLU A 117 -9.31 10.50 -11.31
CA GLU A 117 -8.37 9.71 -10.51
C GLU A 117 -9.07 9.07 -9.29
N ALA A 118 -9.95 9.81 -8.60
CA ALA A 118 -10.75 9.26 -7.50
C ALA A 118 -11.52 8.01 -7.95
N ASN A 119 -12.26 8.10 -9.04
CA ASN A 119 -13.08 6.99 -9.54
C ASN A 119 -12.21 5.82 -10.06
N LYS A 120 -11.09 6.10 -10.74
CA LYS A 120 -10.10 5.06 -11.15
C LYS A 120 -9.66 4.23 -9.96
N TRP A 121 -9.14 4.87 -8.90
CA TRP A 121 -8.63 4.16 -7.73
C TRP A 121 -9.73 3.43 -6.97
N LEU A 122 -10.96 4.00 -6.87
CA LEU A 122 -12.10 3.33 -6.27
C LEU A 122 -12.58 2.12 -7.09
N ASN A 123 -12.51 2.16 -8.42
CA ASN A 123 -12.79 0.99 -9.27
C ASN A 123 -11.79 -0.14 -9.01
N LEU A 124 -10.49 0.15 -9.02
CA LEU A 124 -9.43 -0.82 -8.74
C LEU A 124 -9.59 -1.43 -7.34
N SER A 125 -9.78 -0.58 -6.34
CA SER A 125 -10.02 -1.01 -4.96
C SER A 125 -11.24 -1.93 -4.84
N THR A 126 -12.34 -1.63 -5.51
CA THR A 126 -13.57 -2.43 -5.47
C THR A 126 -13.36 -3.80 -6.12
N ALA A 127 -12.64 -3.84 -7.24
CA ALA A 127 -12.33 -5.09 -7.95
C ALA A 127 -11.46 -6.02 -7.09
N ALA A 128 -10.45 -5.48 -6.43
CA ALA A 128 -9.50 -6.22 -5.58
C ALA A 128 -9.99 -6.42 -4.12
N ALA A 129 -11.16 -5.86 -3.75
CA ALA A 129 -11.66 -5.92 -2.38
C ALA A 129 -12.01 -7.35 -1.92
N PRO A 130 -11.70 -7.70 -0.66
CA PRO A 130 -12.26 -8.88 -0.03
C PRO A 130 -13.79 -8.87 -0.07
N ARG A 131 -14.42 -10.05 -0.10
CA ARG A 131 -15.89 -10.18 -0.23
C ARG A 131 -16.66 -9.29 0.76
N GLY A 132 -16.25 -9.24 2.03
CA GLY A 132 -16.92 -8.46 3.06
C GLY A 132 -16.81 -6.93 2.91
N ALA A 133 -15.81 -6.43 2.17
CA ALA A 133 -15.61 -5.00 1.96
C ALA A 133 -16.12 -4.50 0.59
N ARG A 134 -16.34 -5.41 -0.35
CA ARG A 134 -16.63 -5.07 -1.76
C ARG A 134 -17.89 -4.21 -1.92
N GLU A 135 -18.98 -4.57 -1.24
CA GLU A 135 -20.22 -3.84 -1.34
C GLU A 135 -20.10 -2.42 -0.76
N ALA A 136 -19.46 -2.26 0.40
CA ALA A 136 -19.24 -0.95 1.01
C ALA A 136 -18.39 -0.06 0.10
N ARG A 137 -17.32 -0.60 -0.50
CA ARG A 137 -16.48 0.15 -1.45
C ARG A 137 -17.21 0.50 -2.73
N ALA A 138 -18.05 -0.41 -3.24
CA ALA A 138 -18.89 -0.15 -4.41
C ALA A 138 -19.86 1.02 -4.16
N ARG A 139 -20.53 1.09 -3.01
CA ARG A 139 -21.40 2.22 -2.65
C ARG A 139 -20.65 3.56 -2.66
N ILE A 140 -19.43 3.61 -2.15
CA ILE A 140 -18.61 4.83 -2.16
C ILE A 140 -18.20 5.21 -3.58
N ARG A 141 -17.71 4.23 -4.37
CA ARG A 141 -17.41 4.44 -5.79
C ARG A 141 -18.61 4.99 -6.55
N ASP A 142 -19.79 4.40 -6.33
CA ASP A 142 -21.02 4.79 -7.02
C ASP A 142 -21.43 6.21 -6.60
N ALA A 143 -21.31 6.57 -5.32
CA ALA A 143 -21.54 7.92 -4.86
C ALA A 143 -20.59 8.96 -5.50
N VAL A 144 -19.33 8.60 -5.75
CA VAL A 144 -18.41 9.46 -6.53
C VAL A 144 -18.86 9.51 -8.00
N THR A 145 -19.24 8.38 -8.58
CA THR A 145 -19.70 8.29 -9.97
C THR A 145 -20.91 9.17 -10.26
N THR A 146 -21.84 9.35 -9.32
CA THR A 146 -23.00 10.24 -9.50
C THR A 146 -22.64 11.70 -9.71
N LYS A 147 -21.43 12.13 -9.32
CA LYS A 147 -20.94 13.49 -9.48
C LYS A 147 -20.23 13.71 -10.83
N MET A 148 -20.12 12.66 -11.65
CA MET A 148 -19.29 12.63 -12.86
C MET A 148 -20.12 12.73 -14.14
N THR A 149 -19.56 13.37 -15.16
CA THR A 149 -20.06 13.31 -16.52
C THR A 149 -19.77 11.93 -17.16
N ARG A 150 -20.52 11.57 -18.23
CA ARG A 150 -20.27 10.31 -18.98
C ARG A 150 -18.83 10.21 -19.50
N GLY A 151 -18.25 11.33 -19.94
CA GLY A 151 -16.87 11.38 -20.43
C GLY A 151 -15.84 11.15 -19.33
N GLU A 152 -16.07 11.67 -18.14
CA GLU A 152 -15.18 11.42 -16.97
C GLU A 152 -15.25 9.97 -16.52
N ILE A 153 -16.46 9.38 -16.49
CA ILE A 153 -16.64 7.96 -16.15
C ILE A 153 -15.89 7.08 -17.16
N ALA A 154 -15.99 7.38 -18.46
CA ALA A 154 -15.29 6.64 -19.49
C ALA A 154 -13.76 6.73 -19.32
N ARG A 155 -13.22 7.93 -19.07
CA ARG A 155 -11.78 8.14 -18.79
C ARG A 155 -11.31 7.39 -17.56
N ALA A 156 -12.07 7.45 -16.47
CA ALA A 156 -11.72 6.76 -15.22
C ALA A 156 -11.66 5.22 -15.42
N ARG A 157 -12.64 4.69 -16.12
CA ARG A 157 -12.69 3.25 -16.46
C ARG A 157 -11.52 2.84 -17.35
N LEU A 158 -11.20 3.61 -18.40
CA LEU A 158 -10.07 3.35 -19.26
C LEU A 158 -8.76 3.33 -18.48
N ARG A 159 -8.50 4.36 -17.65
CA ARG A 159 -7.31 4.41 -16.80
C ARG A 159 -7.22 3.23 -15.81
N ALA A 160 -8.37 2.72 -15.32
CA ALA A 160 -8.39 1.56 -14.46
C ALA A 160 -8.11 0.26 -15.20
N LEU A 161 -8.57 0.12 -16.46
CA LEU A 161 -8.30 -1.04 -17.31
C LEU A 161 -6.85 -1.11 -17.79
N GLU A 162 -6.23 0.05 -18.07
CA GLU A 162 -4.84 0.16 -18.49
C GLU A 162 -3.85 0.04 -17.34
N TRP A 163 -4.33 0.13 -16.10
CA TRP A 163 -3.46 0.09 -14.93
C TRP A 163 -2.89 -1.31 -14.69
N VAL A 164 -1.59 -1.38 -14.45
CA VAL A 164 -0.86 -2.59 -14.08
C VAL A 164 -0.09 -2.32 -12.79
N PRO A 165 -0.12 -3.23 -11.81
CA PRO A 165 0.63 -3.05 -10.57
C PRO A 165 2.14 -3.05 -10.83
N THR A 166 2.83 -2.11 -10.18
CA THR A 166 4.30 -2.00 -10.21
C THR A 166 4.84 -2.35 -8.83
N ARG A 167 5.78 -3.29 -8.75
CA ARG A 167 6.47 -3.59 -7.48
C ARG A 167 7.60 -2.59 -7.26
N GLU A 168 7.69 -2.01 -6.07
CA GLU A 168 8.90 -1.33 -5.62
C GLU A 168 10.01 -2.37 -5.38
N ARG A 169 11.25 -2.02 -5.71
CA ARG A 169 12.43 -2.88 -5.52
C ARG A 169 13.27 -2.33 -4.38
#